data_a1899128040a1cd683a61f6ec66a67ed
#
_entry.id   a1899128040a1cd683a61f6ec66a67ed
#
_cell.length_a   1.000
_cell.length_b   1.000
_cell.length_c   1.000
_cell.angle_alpha   90.00
_cell.angle_beta   90.00
_cell.angle_gamma   90.00
#
_symmetry.space_group_name_H-M   'P 1'
#
loop_
_entity.id
_entity.type
_entity.pdbx_description
1 polymer ?
#
loop_
_entity_poly.entity_id
_entity_poly.type
_entity_poly.pdbx_seq_one_letter_code
_entity_poly.pdbx_strand_id
1 'polypeptide(L)'
;IEYNSYWGWQNGKKRNSRDKDVEEPIVMLSHYWKITEKTTLNTNVAFQTGSIGNSRLDFQLGNNPDPTYYRNLPSYYSNLGGYTEAQLIGVGNTFRNNSQIDWNAMYEANRTSDFPGRSVYVLYEDRTDDNQLSANSILNSSISENVSLTAGVNFRKLRSQNYQNLLDLMGGQYFLDIDPFYSGDAAQTDLNNPNRQIGENETYGYNYLLHALTFDGFTQFKFTYDKADFYLAQSFSRTEYQREGLYRNGIYADNSFGKGESITFENFGFKGGLTYKLNGRNYLDFNGLYQ
;
A
#
# COMPACT_ATOMS: atom_id res chain seq x y z
N ILE A 1 -22.98 13.91 -1.14
CA ILE A 1 -22.95 12.62 -0.39
C ILE A 1 -23.34 12.93 1.01
N GLU A 2 -24.43 12.34 1.41
CA GLU A 2 -25.09 12.76 2.62
C GLU A 2 -24.97 11.73 3.74
N TYR A 3 -24.57 10.46 3.43
CA TYR A 3 -24.49 9.39 4.40
C TYR A 3 -23.12 8.74 4.48
N ASN A 4 -22.60 8.55 5.70
CA ASN A 4 -21.39 7.82 6.03
C ASN A 4 -21.66 6.90 7.24
N SER A 5 -21.56 5.58 7.04
CA SER A 5 -21.80 4.56 8.06
C SER A 5 -20.65 4.34 9.04
N TYR A 6 -19.46 4.88 8.76
CA TYR A 6 -18.23 4.51 9.46
C TYR A 6 -17.98 5.25 10.77
N TRP A 7 -18.89 6.11 11.20
CA TRP A 7 -18.82 6.80 12.48
C TRP A 7 -20.05 6.54 13.34
N GLY A 8 -19.93 6.80 14.61
CA GLY A 8 -21.02 6.73 15.58
C GLY A 8 -20.73 7.57 16.81
N TRP A 9 -21.70 7.66 17.72
CA TRP A 9 -21.53 8.36 18.97
C TRP A 9 -20.93 7.45 20.03
N GLN A 10 -19.90 7.92 20.75
CA GLN A 10 -19.34 7.29 21.93
C GLN A 10 -19.17 8.35 23.02
N ASN A 11 -19.85 8.17 24.16
CA ASN A 11 -19.78 9.09 25.29
C ASN A 11 -19.99 10.58 24.89
N GLY A 12 -20.96 10.83 23.99
CA GLY A 12 -21.29 12.19 23.51
C GLY A 12 -20.32 12.75 22.48
N LYS A 13 -19.32 12.01 22.03
CA LYS A 13 -18.39 12.42 20.98
C LYS A 13 -18.55 11.55 19.73
N LYS A 14 -18.32 12.12 18.57
CA LYS A 14 -18.24 11.35 17.33
C LYS A 14 -16.93 10.59 17.29
N ARG A 15 -17.01 9.30 17.00
CA ARG A 15 -15.86 8.42 16.77
C ARG A 15 -15.99 7.75 15.41
N ASN A 16 -14.93 7.79 14.64
CA ASN A 16 -14.83 7.15 13.34
C ASN A 16 -14.14 5.78 13.49
N SER A 17 -14.53 4.80 12.67
CA SER A 17 -13.86 3.50 12.58
C SER A 17 -12.90 3.42 11.39
N ARG A 18 -12.90 4.44 10.52
CA ARG A 18 -12.11 4.49 9.30
C ARG A 18 -11.26 5.77 9.29
N ASP A 19 -10.25 5.78 10.14
CA ASP A 19 -9.26 6.85 10.16
C ASP A 19 -8.03 6.41 9.37
N LYS A 20 -7.41 7.39 8.70
CA LYS A 20 -6.13 7.20 8.02
C LYS A 20 -5.10 8.05 8.72
N ASP A 21 -4.07 7.39 9.22
CA ASP A 21 -2.89 8.02 9.82
C ASP A 21 -1.69 7.84 8.89
N VAL A 22 -0.99 8.95 8.58
CA VAL A 22 0.14 8.96 7.64
C VAL A 22 1.25 9.81 8.20
N GLU A 23 2.39 9.20 8.41
CA GLU A 23 3.62 9.87 8.80
C GLU A 23 4.76 9.37 7.90
N GLU A 24 5.21 10.19 6.94
CA GLU A 24 6.20 9.80 5.93
C GLU A 24 7.28 10.88 5.75
N PRO A 25 8.12 11.14 6.76
CA PRO A 25 9.22 12.08 6.65
C PRO A 25 10.24 11.61 5.62
N ILE A 26 10.78 12.58 4.85
CA ILE A 26 11.85 12.39 3.88
C ILE A 26 13.00 13.35 4.16
N VAL A 27 14.21 12.83 4.11
CA VAL A 27 15.44 13.61 4.14
C VAL A 27 16.16 13.44 2.82
N MET A 28 16.55 14.54 2.20
CA MET A 28 17.24 14.52 0.91
C MET A 28 18.49 15.41 0.94
N LEU A 29 19.59 14.87 0.38
CA LEU A 29 20.81 15.59 0.12
C LEU A 29 21.03 15.68 -1.39
N SER A 30 21.24 16.91 -1.89
CA SER A 30 21.53 17.18 -3.30
C SER A 30 22.91 17.80 -3.46
N HIS A 31 23.70 17.27 -4.40
CA HIS A 31 25.01 17.76 -4.74
C HIS A 31 25.05 18.15 -6.22
N TYR A 32 25.31 19.42 -6.49
CA TYR A 32 25.45 19.97 -7.83
C TYR A 32 26.91 20.29 -8.07
N TRP A 33 27.54 19.52 -8.95
CA TRP A 33 28.96 19.67 -9.26
C TRP A 33 29.18 20.13 -10.69
N LYS A 34 29.73 21.31 -10.85
CA LYS A 34 30.26 21.82 -12.13
C LYS A 34 31.69 21.30 -12.30
N ILE A 35 31.82 20.16 -12.98
CA ILE A 35 33.15 19.53 -13.20
C ILE A 35 33.98 20.38 -14.12
N THR A 36 33.39 20.90 -15.21
CA THR A 36 33.98 21.87 -16.14
C THR A 36 32.91 22.87 -16.59
N GLU A 37 33.26 23.86 -17.41
CA GLU A 37 32.29 24.77 -18.01
C GLU A 37 31.24 24.05 -18.90
N LYS A 38 31.57 22.87 -19.38
CA LYS A 38 30.73 22.06 -20.29
C LYS A 38 30.15 20.80 -19.67
N THR A 39 30.51 20.50 -18.41
CA THR A 39 30.10 19.23 -17.77
C THR A 39 29.62 19.47 -16.35
N THR A 40 28.44 19.01 -16.07
CA THR A 40 27.80 19.03 -14.74
C THR A 40 27.41 17.64 -14.29
N LEU A 41 27.52 17.37 -13.00
CA LEU A 41 27.02 16.16 -12.34
C LEU A 41 26.11 16.54 -11.21
N ASN A 42 24.88 16.05 -11.25
CA ASN A 42 23.89 16.25 -10.19
C ASN A 42 23.64 14.91 -9.50
N THR A 43 23.93 14.82 -8.21
CA THR A 43 23.74 13.62 -7.41
C THR A 43 22.78 13.91 -6.27
N ASN A 44 21.80 13.06 -6.09
CA ASN A 44 20.84 13.16 -5.00
C ASN A 44 20.79 11.83 -4.25
N VAL A 45 20.67 11.91 -2.93
CA VAL A 45 20.40 10.77 -2.05
C VAL A 45 19.23 11.16 -1.17
N ALA A 46 18.23 10.31 -1.10
CA ALA A 46 17.05 10.50 -0.28
C ALA A 46 16.80 9.27 0.58
N PHE A 47 16.47 9.51 1.84
CA PHE A 47 15.97 8.49 2.76
C PHE A 47 14.59 8.89 3.21
N GLN A 48 13.63 8.00 3.01
CA GLN A 48 12.25 8.12 3.47
C GLN A 48 11.98 6.98 4.45
N THR A 49 11.39 7.31 5.56
CA THR A 49 10.85 6.34 6.51
C THR A 49 9.44 6.78 6.88
N GLY A 50 8.58 5.86 7.24
CA GLY A 50 7.24 6.27 7.63
C GLY A 50 6.27 5.12 7.77
N SER A 51 5.06 5.48 8.14
CA SER A 51 3.96 4.55 8.34
C SER A 51 2.66 5.09 7.78
N ILE A 52 1.85 4.18 7.26
CA ILE A 52 0.47 4.43 6.84
C ILE A 52 -0.42 3.45 7.59
N GLY A 53 -1.29 3.96 8.45
CA GLY A 53 -2.33 3.20 9.15
C GLY A 53 -3.71 3.47 8.56
N ASN A 54 -4.51 2.44 8.34
CA ASN A 54 -5.91 2.57 7.93
C ASN A 54 -6.76 1.77 8.91
N SER A 55 -7.48 2.45 9.81
CA SER A 55 -8.24 1.79 10.86
C SER A 55 -9.50 1.09 10.33
N ARG A 56 -9.88 0.01 11.00
CA ARG A 56 -11.06 -0.81 10.71
C ARG A 56 -11.56 -1.51 11.98
N LEU A 57 -12.83 -1.93 11.94
CA LEU A 57 -13.39 -2.84 12.93
C LEU A 57 -13.12 -4.28 12.54
N ASP A 58 -12.72 -5.10 13.52
CA ASP A 58 -12.67 -6.55 13.42
C ASP A 58 -13.56 -7.17 14.50
N PHE A 59 -14.03 -8.40 14.26
CA PHE A 59 -14.91 -9.08 15.19
C PHE A 59 -14.81 -10.61 15.08
N GLN A 60 -15.05 -11.25 16.22
CA GLN A 60 -15.15 -12.69 16.35
C GLN A 60 -16.34 -13.03 17.24
N LEU A 61 -17.07 -14.10 16.95
CA LEU A 61 -18.21 -14.56 17.76
C LEU A 61 -19.37 -13.56 17.88
N GLY A 62 -19.40 -12.51 17.10
CA GLY A 62 -20.41 -11.46 17.07
C GLY A 62 -20.98 -11.23 15.67
N ASN A 63 -21.98 -10.37 15.58
CA ASN A 63 -22.52 -9.91 14.31
C ASN A 63 -21.61 -8.86 13.68
N ASN A 64 -21.64 -8.76 12.34
CA ASN A 64 -20.92 -7.71 11.65
C ASN A 64 -21.36 -6.32 12.14
N PRO A 65 -20.46 -5.47 12.66
CA PRO A 65 -20.82 -4.19 13.26
C PRO A 65 -21.06 -3.07 12.23
N ASP A 66 -20.81 -3.32 10.93
CA ASP A 66 -21.05 -2.32 9.89
C ASP A 66 -22.56 -2.17 9.64
N PRO A 67 -23.16 -0.98 9.84
CA PRO A 67 -24.57 -0.74 9.55
C PRO A 67 -24.96 -1.08 8.11
N THR A 68 -24.03 -0.92 7.16
CA THR A 68 -24.24 -1.21 5.74
C THR A 68 -23.97 -2.66 5.36
N TYR A 69 -23.71 -3.53 6.33
CA TYR A 69 -23.58 -4.96 6.05
C TYR A 69 -24.83 -5.45 5.29
N TYR A 70 -24.63 -6.17 4.21
CA TYR A 70 -25.69 -6.46 3.23
C TYR A 70 -26.94 -7.12 3.85
N ARG A 71 -26.79 -7.89 4.94
CA ARG A 71 -27.92 -8.50 5.68
C ARG A 71 -28.75 -7.51 6.48
N ASN A 72 -28.30 -6.27 6.64
CA ASN A 72 -29.07 -5.19 7.28
C ASN A 72 -29.93 -4.42 6.27
N LEU A 73 -29.80 -4.72 4.96
CA LEU A 73 -30.43 -3.94 3.89
C LEU A 73 -31.66 -4.64 3.32
N PRO A 74 -32.73 -3.88 2.97
CA PRO A 74 -33.94 -4.44 2.35
C PRO A 74 -33.70 -5.25 1.08
N SER A 75 -32.67 -4.88 0.29
CA SER A 75 -32.31 -5.56 -0.95
C SER A 75 -31.91 -7.03 -0.74
N TYR A 76 -31.28 -7.36 0.39
CA TYR A 76 -30.95 -8.75 0.72
C TYR A 76 -32.22 -9.60 0.85
N TYR A 77 -33.17 -9.12 1.61
CA TYR A 77 -34.47 -9.83 1.85
C TYR A 77 -35.35 -9.88 0.61
N SER A 78 -35.34 -8.80 -0.18
CA SER A 78 -36.01 -8.77 -1.49
C SER A 78 -35.48 -9.85 -2.44
N ASN A 79 -34.16 -10.04 -2.47
CA ASN A 79 -33.52 -11.04 -3.32
C ASN A 79 -33.71 -12.49 -2.83
N LEU A 80 -33.89 -12.69 -1.51
CA LEU A 80 -34.25 -14.02 -0.96
C LEU A 80 -35.66 -14.46 -1.35
N GLY A 81 -36.55 -13.53 -1.61
CA GLY A 81 -37.95 -13.78 -1.86
C GLY A 81 -38.75 -14.14 -0.60
N GLY A 82 -40.06 -14.17 -0.71
CA GLY A 82 -40.98 -14.55 0.40
C GLY A 82 -41.26 -13.43 1.42
N TYR A 83 -40.70 -12.24 1.25
CA TYR A 83 -40.94 -11.08 2.12
C TYR A 83 -41.98 -10.16 1.50
N THR A 84 -42.95 -9.73 2.33
CA THR A 84 -43.95 -8.73 1.94
C THR A 84 -43.34 -7.33 1.88
N GLU A 85 -43.98 -6.42 1.14
CA GLU A 85 -43.59 -5.02 1.08
C GLU A 85 -43.51 -4.37 2.47
N ALA A 86 -44.47 -4.65 3.33
CA ALA A 86 -44.48 -4.14 4.71
C ALA A 86 -43.27 -4.62 5.52
N GLN A 87 -42.81 -5.87 5.34
CA GLN A 87 -41.59 -6.40 5.98
C GLN A 87 -40.34 -5.73 5.44
N LEU A 88 -40.23 -5.51 4.13
CA LEU A 88 -39.12 -4.80 3.52
C LEU A 88 -39.05 -3.34 3.98
N ILE A 89 -40.20 -2.66 4.11
CA ILE A 89 -40.28 -1.32 4.70
C ILE A 89 -39.81 -1.35 6.15
N GLY A 90 -40.20 -2.36 6.93
CA GLY A 90 -39.76 -2.57 8.31
C GLY A 90 -38.24 -2.68 8.41
N VAL A 91 -37.58 -3.50 7.57
CA VAL A 91 -36.12 -3.62 7.49
C VAL A 91 -35.48 -2.27 7.15
N GLY A 92 -36.05 -1.54 6.17
CA GLY A 92 -35.56 -0.21 5.80
C GLY A 92 -35.66 0.80 6.94
N ASN A 93 -36.70 0.76 7.74
CA ASN A 93 -36.87 1.62 8.92
C ASN A 93 -35.88 1.24 10.02
N THR A 94 -35.66 -0.06 10.27
CA THR A 94 -34.61 -0.53 11.21
C THR A 94 -33.26 -0.04 10.82
N PHE A 95 -32.86 -0.14 9.53
CA PHE A 95 -31.60 0.39 9.02
C PHE A 95 -31.49 1.91 9.23
N ARG A 96 -32.54 2.69 8.90
CA ARG A 96 -32.50 4.16 9.07
C ARG A 96 -32.32 4.57 10.53
N ASN A 97 -32.94 3.85 11.45
CA ASN A 97 -32.86 4.12 12.89
C ASN A 97 -31.49 3.71 13.48
N ASN A 98 -30.81 2.73 12.88
CA ASN A 98 -29.51 2.19 13.32
C ASN A 98 -28.47 2.32 12.20
N SER A 99 -28.40 3.48 11.56
CA SER A 99 -27.56 3.70 10.37
C SER A 99 -26.11 4.08 10.69
N GLN A 100 -25.76 4.19 11.96
CA GLN A 100 -24.41 4.56 12.44
C GLN A 100 -23.83 3.43 13.29
N ILE A 101 -22.51 3.42 13.44
CA ILE A 101 -21.83 2.46 14.32
C ILE A 101 -22.29 2.64 15.76
N ASP A 102 -22.72 1.56 16.39
CA ASP A 102 -23.03 1.52 17.81
C ASP A 102 -21.82 1.07 18.63
N TRP A 103 -20.97 2.04 18.99
CA TRP A 103 -19.80 1.82 19.82
C TRP A 103 -20.16 1.24 21.18
N ASN A 104 -21.24 1.71 21.80
CA ASN A 104 -21.66 1.26 23.13
C ASN A 104 -22.07 -0.21 23.12
N ALA A 105 -22.78 -0.66 22.09
CA ALA A 105 -23.14 -2.06 21.92
C ALA A 105 -21.91 -2.97 21.78
N MET A 106 -20.86 -2.53 21.07
CA MET A 106 -19.61 -3.29 20.92
C MET A 106 -18.87 -3.39 22.26
N TYR A 107 -18.75 -2.30 23.02
CA TYR A 107 -18.15 -2.32 24.37
C TYR A 107 -18.94 -3.21 25.32
N GLU A 108 -20.28 -3.18 25.24
CA GLU A 108 -21.12 -4.05 26.07
C GLU A 108 -20.95 -5.52 25.71
N ALA A 109 -20.92 -5.86 24.42
CA ALA A 109 -20.64 -7.21 23.96
C ALA A 109 -19.30 -7.76 24.44
N ASN A 110 -18.27 -6.93 24.48
CA ASN A 110 -16.95 -7.33 25.02
C ASN A 110 -17.00 -7.59 26.55
N ARG A 111 -17.77 -6.77 27.29
CA ARG A 111 -17.90 -6.93 28.76
C ARG A 111 -18.76 -8.14 29.17
N THR A 112 -19.76 -8.48 28.35
CA THR A 112 -20.73 -9.55 28.64
C THR A 112 -20.45 -10.82 27.85
N SER A 113 -19.28 -10.92 27.21
CA SER A 113 -18.85 -12.10 26.46
C SER A 113 -18.83 -13.36 27.33
N ASP A 114 -19.28 -14.48 26.77
CA ASP A 114 -19.22 -15.81 27.39
C ASP A 114 -17.76 -16.26 27.67
N PHE A 115 -16.80 -15.59 27.08
CA PHE A 115 -15.36 -15.80 27.27
C PHE A 115 -14.74 -14.63 28.06
N PRO A 116 -14.56 -14.78 29.37
CA PRO A 116 -14.09 -13.70 30.23
C PRO A 116 -12.79 -13.05 29.71
N GLY A 117 -12.81 -11.72 29.54
CA GLY A 117 -11.68 -10.93 29.07
C GLY A 117 -11.43 -10.93 27.57
N ARG A 118 -12.03 -11.87 26.80
CA ARG A 118 -11.87 -11.91 25.36
C ARG A 118 -12.75 -10.87 24.67
N SER A 119 -12.15 -10.00 23.85
CA SER A 119 -12.89 -9.06 23.01
C SER A 119 -13.61 -9.80 21.88
N VAL A 120 -14.88 -9.45 21.66
CA VAL A 120 -15.70 -9.84 20.51
C VAL A 120 -15.44 -8.87 19.35
N TYR A 121 -15.30 -7.59 19.67
CA TYR A 121 -15.05 -6.49 18.74
C TYR A 121 -13.76 -5.76 19.12
N VAL A 122 -13.00 -5.36 18.12
CA VAL A 122 -11.79 -4.55 18.30
C VAL A 122 -11.69 -3.50 17.18
N LEU A 123 -10.96 -2.43 17.44
CA LEU A 123 -10.48 -1.52 16.42
C LEU A 123 -9.03 -1.86 16.11
N TYR A 124 -8.70 -2.01 14.84
CA TYR A 124 -7.36 -2.27 14.36
C TYR A 124 -7.01 -1.35 13.21
N GLU A 125 -5.78 -1.38 12.77
CA GLU A 125 -5.33 -0.76 11.53
C GLU A 125 -4.59 -1.76 10.63
N ASP A 126 -4.87 -1.71 9.33
CA ASP A 126 -3.97 -2.24 8.31
C ASP A 126 -2.81 -1.26 8.19
N ARG A 127 -1.60 -1.72 8.52
CA ARG A 127 -0.42 -0.87 8.64
C ARG A 127 0.65 -1.25 7.63
N THR A 128 1.25 -0.22 7.04
CA THR A 128 2.42 -0.32 6.17
C THR A 128 3.51 0.58 6.72
N ASP A 129 4.63 0.00 7.12
CA ASP A 129 5.82 0.73 7.60
C ASP A 129 6.94 0.60 6.57
N ASP A 130 7.28 1.70 5.93
CA ASP A 130 8.23 1.77 4.84
C ASP A 130 9.56 2.38 5.25
N ASN A 131 10.65 1.78 4.74
CA ASN A 131 11.99 2.35 4.76
C ASN A 131 12.56 2.29 3.36
N GLN A 132 12.81 3.47 2.76
CA GLN A 132 13.30 3.58 1.40
C GLN A 132 14.57 4.41 1.33
N LEU A 133 15.61 3.85 0.72
CA LEU A 133 16.80 4.57 0.29
C LEU A 133 16.74 4.73 -1.23
N SER A 134 16.89 5.97 -1.71
CA SER A 134 16.98 6.30 -3.13
C SER A 134 18.24 7.12 -3.40
N ALA A 135 18.90 6.83 -4.50
CA ALA A 135 20.03 7.63 -4.97
C ALA A 135 19.98 7.76 -6.48
N ASN A 136 20.30 8.93 -7.01
CA ASN A 136 20.48 9.11 -8.44
C ASN A 136 21.68 10.00 -8.73
N SER A 137 22.24 9.85 -9.94
CA SER A 137 23.28 10.73 -10.43
C SER A 137 23.09 10.95 -11.91
N ILE A 138 23.06 12.23 -12.33
CA ILE A 138 22.83 12.64 -13.72
C ILE A 138 24.02 13.49 -14.19
N LEU A 139 24.69 13.01 -15.22
CA LEU A 139 25.75 13.72 -15.94
C LEU A 139 25.17 14.39 -17.18
N ASN A 140 25.47 15.69 -17.33
CA ASN A 140 25.25 16.42 -18.57
C ASN A 140 26.56 16.97 -19.06
N SER A 141 26.91 16.72 -20.32
CA SER A 141 28.16 17.17 -20.90
C SER A 141 28.01 17.61 -22.36
N SER A 142 28.47 18.80 -22.68
CA SER A 142 28.67 19.26 -24.06
C SER A 142 30.04 18.77 -24.54
N ILE A 143 30.05 17.63 -25.28
CA ILE A 143 31.30 16.99 -25.78
C ILE A 143 31.93 17.87 -26.84
N SER A 144 31.10 18.45 -27.71
CA SER A 144 31.53 19.42 -28.73
C SER A 144 30.41 20.47 -28.95
N GLU A 145 30.56 21.39 -29.88
CA GLU A 145 29.53 22.37 -30.24
C GLU A 145 28.25 21.70 -30.76
N ASN A 146 28.37 20.53 -31.36
CA ASN A 146 27.27 19.82 -32.00
C ASN A 146 26.84 18.56 -31.23
N VAL A 147 27.54 18.14 -30.20
CA VAL A 147 27.29 16.86 -29.52
C VAL A 147 27.13 17.07 -28.01
N SER A 148 26.01 16.65 -27.46
CA SER A 148 25.79 16.60 -26.02
C SER A 148 25.47 15.17 -25.57
N LEU A 149 25.93 14.85 -24.37
CA LEU A 149 25.67 13.60 -23.64
C LEU A 149 24.87 13.91 -22.39
N THR A 150 23.79 13.17 -22.20
CA THR A 150 23.13 13.02 -20.90
C THR A 150 23.20 11.56 -20.50
N ALA A 151 23.69 11.27 -19.31
CA ALA A 151 23.73 9.92 -18.74
C ALA A 151 23.24 9.95 -17.29
N GLY A 152 22.56 8.92 -16.88
CA GLY A 152 22.06 8.83 -15.51
C GLY A 152 22.03 7.41 -14.99
N VAL A 153 22.16 7.30 -13.67
CA VAL A 153 21.96 6.06 -12.92
C VAL A 153 21.01 6.34 -11.76
N ASN A 154 20.15 5.38 -11.45
CA ASN A 154 19.23 5.43 -10.32
C ASN A 154 19.34 4.13 -9.53
N PHE A 155 19.22 4.26 -8.23
CA PHE A 155 19.19 3.16 -7.27
C PHE A 155 18.05 3.39 -6.31
N ARG A 156 17.28 2.35 -6.00
CA ARG A 156 16.23 2.38 -4.98
C ARG A 156 16.17 1.05 -4.25
N LYS A 157 16.16 1.11 -2.93
CA LYS A 157 15.98 -0.03 -2.06
C LYS A 157 14.83 0.27 -1.11
N LEU A 158 13.78 -0.54 -1.16
CA LEU A 158 12.62 -0.48 -0.29
C LEU A 158 12.56 -1.73 0.61
N ARG A 159 12.24 -1.51 1.88
CA ARG A 159 11.75 -2.52 2.81
C ARG A 159 10.44 -2.02 3.36
N SER A 160 9.35 -2.73 3.06
CA SER A 160 7.99 -2.43 3.48
C SER A 160 7.47 -3.53 4.38
N GLN A 161 7.12 -3.21 5.62
CA GLN A 161 6.46 -4.14 6.53
C GLN A 161 4.95 -3.91 6.48
N ASN A 162 4.20 -4.97 6.25
CA ASN A 162 2.75 -4.95 6.13
C ASN A 162 2.16 -5.87 7.19
N TYR A 163 1.30 -5.33 8.05
CA TYR A 163 0.76 -6.05 9.19
C TYR A 163 -0.55 -5.44 9.69
N GLN A 164 -1.27 -6.17 10.54
CA GLN A 164 -2.38 -5.62 11.32
C GLN A 164 -1.87 -5.25 12.72
N ASN A 165 -2.27 -4.08 13.19
CA ASN A 165 -1.97 -3.57 14.52
C ASN A 165 -3.27 -3.34 15.29
N LEU A 166 -3.39 -3.90 16.48
CA LEU A 166 -4.57 -3.73 17.31
C LEU A 166 -4.53 -2.37 18.01
N LEU A 167 -5.55 -1.53 17.80
CA LEU A 167 -5.61 -0.17 18.35
C LEU A 167 -6.40 -0.08 19.65
N ASP A 168 -7.53 -0.79 19.76
CA ASP A 168 -8.44 -0.69 20.92
C ASP A 168 -9.19 -2.00 21.12
N LEU A 169 -9.04 -2.58 22.31
CA LEU A 169 -9.74 -3.79 22.77
C LEU A 169 -11.21 -3.54 23.13
N MET A 170 -11.67 -2.28 23.11
CA MET A 170 -13.03 -1.89 23.44
C MET A 170 -13.54 -2.46 24.76
N GLY A 171 -12.69 -2.39 25.79
CA GLY A 171 -13.02 -2.81 27.16
C GLY A 171 -12.83 -4.31 27.44
N GLY A 172 -12.35 -5.09 26.47
CA GLY A 172 -11.81 -6.44 26.74
C GLY A 172 -10.37 -6.39 27.28
N GLN A 173 -9.81 -7.56 27.56
CA GLN A 173 -8.44 -7.71 28.06
C GLN A 173 -7.48 -8.23 26.99
N TYR A 174 -8.01 -8.98 26.01
CA TYR A 174 -7.25 -9.52 24.88
C TYR A 174 -8.17 -9.80 23.69
N PHE A 175 -7.59 -9.88 22.50
CA PHE A 175 -8.21 -10.42 21.31
C PHE A 175 -7.51 -11.73 20.91
N LEU A 176 -8.23 -12.74 20.47
CA LEU A 176 -7.63 -14.01 20.09
C LEU A 176 -7.19 -13.95 18.62
N ASP A 177 -5.90 -14.21 18.39
CA ASP A 177 -5.32 -14.14 17.04
C ASP A 177 -5.58 -15.41 16.24
N ILE A 178 -6.81 -15.56 15.77
CA ILE A 178 -7.29 -16.68 14.93
C ILE A 178 -8.22 -16.17 13.84
N ASP A 179 -8.32 -16.93 12.74
CA ASP A 179 -9.39 -16.75 11.77
C ASP A 179 -10.64 -17.52 12.24
N PRO A 180 -11.74 -16.85 12.59
CA PRO A 180 -12.94 -17.49 13.14
C PRO A 180 -13.72 -18.34 12.12
N PHE A 181 -13.38 -18.28 10.84
CA PHE A 181 -14.04 -19.08 9.78
C PHE A 181 -13.45 -20.48 9.63
N TYR A 182 -12.33 -20.77 10.31
CA TYR A 182 -11.64 -22.06 10.29
C TYR A 182 -11.53 -22.65 11.70
N SER A 183 -11.01 -23.88 11.78
CA SER A 183 -10.79 -24.58 13.03
C SER A 183 -9.44 -25.30 13.05
N GLY A 184 -8.94 -25.62 14.25
CA GLY A 184 -7.64 -26.29 14.42
C GLY A 184 -6.48 -25.43 13.88
N ASP A 185 -5.52 -26.09 13.23
CA ASP A 185 -4.33 -25.41 12.69
C ASP A 185 -4.68 -24.39 11.59
N ALA A 186 -5.72 -24.68 10.79
CA ALA A 186 -6.15 -23.77 9.73
C ALA A 186 -6.68 -22.42 10.25
N ALA A 187 -7.14 -22.36 11.49
CA ALA A 187 -7.56 -21.12 12.14
C ALA A 187 -6.40 -20.25 12.61
N GLN A 188 -5.18 -20.79 12.71
CA GLN A 188 -4.05 -20.07 13.27
C GLN A 188 -3.48 -19.06 12.26
N THR A 189 -3.37 -17.82 12.68
CA THR A 189 -2.69 -16.76 11.91
C THR A 189 -1.18 -16.96 11.91
N ASP A 190 -0.65 -17.53 13.01
CA ASP A 190 0.75 -17.93 13.16
C ASP A 190 0.88 -19.26 13.89
N LEU A 191 1.16 -20.35 13.16
CA LEU A 191 1.41 -21.68 13.70
C LEU A 191 2.64 -21.75 14.63
N ASN A 192 3.56 -20.79 14.54
CA ASN A 192 4.71 -20.74 15.45
C ASN A 192 4.30 -20.23 16.84
N ASN A 193 3.17 -19.54 16.93
CA ASN A 193 2.61 -19.00 18.17
C ASN A 193 1.07 -19.21 18.17
N PRO A 194 0.57 -20.46 18.30
CA PRO A 194 -0.84 -20.74 18.18
C PRO A 194 -1.66 -20.17 19.35
N ASN A 195 -2.91 -19.80 19.06
CA ASN A 195 -3.88 -19.22 20.01
C ASN A 195 -3.35 -18.00 20.79
N ARG A 196 -2.60 -17.17 20.13
CA ARG A 196 -2.00 -15.98 20.72
C ARG A 196 -3.08 -15.01 21.19
N GLN A 197 -2.93 -14.51 22.41
CA GLN A 197 -3.76 -13.44 22.97
C GLN A 197 -3.07 -12.11 22.73
N ILE A 198 -3.76 -11.20 22.05
CA ILE A 198 -3.22 -9.93 21.56
C ILE A 198 -3.76 -8.78 22.40
N GLY A 199 -2.85 -7.94 22.88
CA GLY A 199 -3.11 -6.66 23.50
C GLY A 199 -3.10 -5.48 22.53
N GLU A 200 -3.39 -4.29 23.04
CA GLU A 200 -3.29 -3.04 22.27
C GLU A 200 -1.85 -2.76 21.84
N ASN A 201 -1.68 -2.24 20.63
CA ASN A 201 -0.42 -1.98 19.94
C ASN A 201 0.40 -3.25 19.62
N GLU A 202 -0.21 -4.42 19.64
CA GLU A 202 0.41 -5.66 19.18
C GLU A 202 -0.02 -6.02 17.76
N THR A 203 0.92 -6.63 17.05
CA THR A 203 0.69 -7.12 15.67
C THR A 203 -0.05 -8.45 15.69
N TYR A 204 -1.07 -8.60 14.83
CA TYR A 204 -1.86 -9.83 14.69
C TYR A 204 -2.30 -10.07 13.23
N GLY A 205 -3.08 -11.11 12.99
CA GLY A 205 -3.65 -11.43 11.69
C GLY A 205 -2.60 -11.80 10.65
N TYR A 206 -1.98 -10.81 10.03
CA TYR A 206 -0.87 -11.04 9.10
C TYR A 206 0.34 -10.15 9.41
N ASN A 207 1.52 -10.64 9.06
CA ASN A 207 2.77 -9.89 9.15
C ASN A 207 3.76 -10.38 8.11
N TYR A 208 4.18 -9.50 7.19
CA TYR A 208 5.16 -9.83 6.17
C TYR A 208 5.94 -8.60 5.69
N LEU A 209 7.11 -8.86 5.13
CA LEU A 209 7.95 -7.86 4.50
C LEU A 209 7.89 -7.99 2.97
N LEU A 210 7.91 -6.86 2.30
CA LEU A 210 8.22 -6.74 0.88
C LEU A 210 9.57 -6.05 0.74
N HIS A 211 10.47 -6.68 0.00
CA HIS A 211 11.75 -6.11 -0.39
C HIS A 211 11.71 -5.79 -1.88
N ALA A 212 12.09 -4.58 -2.24
CA ALA A 212 12.29 -4.20 -3.64
C ALA A 212 13.64 -3.53 -3.80
N LEU A 213 14.39 -3.97 -4.82
CA LEU A 213 15.65 -3.39 -5.21
C LEU A 213 15.57 -3.04 -6.69
N THR A 214 15.79 -1.76 -7.02
CA THR A 214 15.80 -1.29 -8.41
C THR A 214 17.13 -0.62 -8.69
N PHE A 215 17.73 -0.98 -9.81
CA PHE A 215 18.85 -0.29 -10.40
C PHE A 215 18.52 -0.02 -11.87
N ASP A 216 18.62 1.20 -12.30
CA ASP A 216 18.46 1.58 -13.70
C ASP A 216 19.49 2.63 -14.12
N GLY A 217 19.75 2.66 -15.42
CA GLY A 217 20.64 3.63 -16.01
C GLY A 217 20.29 3.90 -17.46
N PHE A 218 20.67 5.06 -17.93
CA PHE A 218 20.50 5.44 -19.33
C PHE A 218 21.65 6.31 -19.82
N THR A 219 21.82 6.31 -21.14
CA THR A 219 22.65 7.26 -21.85
C THR A 219 21.90 7.80 -23.05
N GLN A 220 22.08 9.08 -23.35
CA GLN A 220 21.54 9.74 -24.52
C GLN A 220 22.57 10.66 -25.13
N PHE A 221 22.86 10.43 -26.39
CA PHE A 221 23.62 11.37 -27.23
C PHE A 221 22.66 12.18 -28.08
N LYS A 222 22.81 13.49 -28.06
CA LYS A 222 22.10 14.40 -28.96
C LYS A 222 23.11 15.08 -29.88
N PHE A 223 22.79 15.10 -31.17
CA PHE A 223 23.54 15.70 -32.24
C PHE A 223 22.74 16.83 -32.85
N THR A 224 23.33 18.03 -32.95
CA THR A 224 22.66 19.23 -33.44
C THR A 224 23.46 19.85 -34.59
N TYR A 225 22.93 19.79 -35.78
CA TYR A 225 23.55 20.36 -36.99
C TYR A 225 22.58 21.31 -37.70
N ASP A 226 23.09 22.07 -38.66
CA ASP A 226 22.29 23.06 -39.36
C ASP A 226 21.01 22.49 -39.98
N LYS A 227 21.11 21.32 -40.65
CA LYS A 227 19.99 20.69 -41.37
C LYS A 227 19.35 19.52 -40.65
N ALA A 228 19.97 18.98 -39.59
CA ALA A 228 19.45 17.81 -38.92
C ALA A 228 19.82 17.80 -37.42
N ASP A 229 18.86 17.54 -36.60
CA ASP A 229 19.06 17.17 -35.21
C ASP A 229 18.67 15.71 -35.04
N PHE A 230 19.48 14.93 -34.32
CA PHE A 230 19.10 13.56 -33.98
C PHE A 230 19.59 13.19 -32.61
N TYR A 231 18.96 12.17 -32.03
CA TYR A 231 19.42 11.61 -30.77
C TYR A 231 19.34 10.08 -30.82
N LEU A 232 20.22 9.47 -30.03
CA LEU A 232 20.25 8.05 -29.74
C LEU A 232 20.29 7.87 -28.24
N ALA A 233 19.42 7.06 -27.70
CA ALA A 233 19.39 6.76 -26.29
C ALA A 233 19.27 5.25 -26.05
N GLN A 234 19.88 4.79 -24.98
CA GLN A 234 19.73 3.42 -24.47
C GLN A 234 19.46 3.46 -22.98
N SER A 235 18.71 2.49 -22.48
CA SER A 235 18.44 2.32 -21.07
C SER A 235 18.50 0.86 -20.68
N PHE A 236 18.83 0.63 -19.43
CA PHE A 236 18.80 -0.65 -18.76
C PHE A 236 18.10 -0.48 -17.42
N SER A 237 17.26 -1.43 -17.03
CA SER A 237 16.71 -1.52 -15.68
C SER A 237 16.72 -2.95 -15.18
N ARG A 238 17.02 -3.11 -13.90
CA ARG A 238 16.89 -4.36 -13.17
C ARG A 238 16.11 -4.09 -11.89
N THR A 239 15.02 -4.84 -11.71
CA THR A 239 14.20 -4.77 -10.50
C THR A 239 14.08 -6.16 -9.91
N GLU A 240 14.33 -6.27 -8.61
CA GLU A 240 14.23 -7.50 -7.84
C GLU A 240 13.17 -7.31 -6.75
N TYR A 241 12.27 -8.29 -6.62
CA TYR A 241 11.24 -8.34 -5.58
C TYR A 241 11.36 -9.63 -4.79
N GLN A 242 11.20 -9.52 -3.46
CA GLN A 242 11.13 -10.67 -2.58
C GLN A 242 10.12 -10.42 -1.47
N ARG A 243 9.24 -11.39 -1.20
CA ARG A 243 8.40 -11.42 -0.01
C ARG A 243 9.08 -12.23 1.09
N GLU A 244 8.96 -11.76 2.33
CA GLU A 244 9.39 -12.48 3.53
C GLU A 244 8.21 -12.54 4.52
N GLY A 245 7.66 -13.73 4.75
CA GLY A 245 6.60 -13.93 5.73
C GLY A 245 7.15 -13.99 7.14
N LEU A 246 6.58 -13.23 8.06
CA LEU A 246 6.96 -13.24 9.48
C LEU A 246 6.04 -14.12 10.32
N TYR A 247 4.85 -14.48 9.79
CA TYR A 247 3.90 -15.41 10.38
C TYR A 247 3.76 -16.66 9.52
N ARG A 248 3.64 -17.83 10.17
CA ARG A 248 3.34 -19.10 9.53
C ARG A 248 1.83 -19.32 9.56
N ASN A 249 1.14 -18.89 8.51
CA ASN A 249 -0.31 -19.00 8.43
C ASN A 249 -0.78 -20.47 8.32
N GLY A 250 -1.83 -20.84 9.05
CA GLY A 250 -2.33 -22.22 9.14
C GLY A 250 -2.83 -22.79 7.82
N ILE A 251 -3.46 -21.96 6.96
CA ILE A 251 -3.93 -22.38 5.64
C ILE A 251 -2.77 -22.53 4.65
N TYR A 252 -1.74 -21.69 4.80
CA TYR A 252 -0.58 -21.61 3.90
C TYR A 252 0.72 -21.99 4.63
N ALA A 253 0.68 -23.04 5.44
CA ALA A 253 1.74 -23.45 6.35
C ALA A 253 3.11 -23.69 5.69
N ASP A 254 3.10 -24.12 4.41
CA ASP A 254 4.32 -24.52 3.69
C ASP A 254 5.01 -23.38 2.96
N ASN A 255 4.32 -22.25 2.72
CA ASN A 255 4.84 -21.16 1.87
C ASN A 255 4.60 -19.74 2.42
N SER A 256 3.99 -19.59 3.59
CA SER A 256 3.70 -18.28 4.16
C SER A 256 4.82 -17.70 5.01
N PHE A 257 5.70 -18.53 5.58
CA PHE A 257 6.77 -18.14 6.51
C PHE A 257 8.15 -18.14 5.86
N GLY A 258 8.97 -17.16 6.23
CA GLY A 258 10.34 -16.99 5.72
C GLY A 258 10.40 -16.30 4.37
N LYS A 259 11.58 -16.33 3.77
CA LYS A 259 11.83 -15.69 2.47
C LYS A 259 11.31 -16.54 1.33
N GLY A 260 10.46 -15.96 0.51
CA GLY A 260 10.03 -16.52 -0.76
C GLY A 260 11.11 -16.40 -1.84
N GLU A 261 10.79 -16.88 -3.03
CA GLU A 261 11.64 -16.74 -4.21
C GLU A 261 11.85 -15.26 -4.55
N SER A 262 13.07 -14.91 -4.93
CA SER A 262 13.39 -13.60 -5.48
C SER A 262 13.07 -13.58 -6.97
N ILE A 263 12.21 -12.63 -7.38
CA ILE A 263 11.80 -12.46 -8.77
C ILE A 263 12.52 -11.26 -9.34
N THR A 264 13.25 -11.48 -10.44
CA THR A 264 14.05 -10.45 -11.10
C THR A 264 13.47 -10.14 -12.49
N PHE A 265 13.35 -8.85 -12.79
CA PHE A 265 12.99 -8.32 -14.11
C PHE A 265 14.14 -7.48 -14.64
N GLU A 266 14.54 -7.75 -15.89
CA GLU A 266 15.55 -6.97 -16.60
C GLU A 266 14.95 -6.45 -17.90
N ASN A 267 15.14 -5.16 -18.17
CA ASN A 267 14.65 -4.52 -19.37
C ASN A 267 15.74 -3.69 -20.04
N PHE A 268 15.77 -3.73 -21.36
CA PHE A 268 16.63 -2.93 -22.21
C PHE A 268 15.78 -2.09 -23.14
N GLY A 269 16.08 -0.80 -23.24
CA GLY A 269 15.37 0.10 -24.12
C GLY A 269 16.34 0.84 -25.06
N PHE A 270 15.92 1.01 -26.31
CA PHE A 270 16.61 1.82 -27.30
C PHE A 270 15.63 2.84 -27.86
N LYS A 271 16.04 4.09 -27.95
CA LYS A 271 15.24 5.19 -28.46
C LYS A 271 16.08 6.04 -29.40
N GLY A 272 15.50 6.45 -30.52
CA GLY A 272 16.15 7.37 -31.46
C GLY A 272 15.13 8.29 -32.10
N GLY A 273 15.60 9.46 -32.49
CA GLY A 273 14.80 10.43 -33.21
C GLY A 273 15.66 11.27 -34.14
N LEU A 274 15.05 11.71 -35.24
CA LEU A 274 15.65 12.55 -36.27
C LEU A 274 14.66 13.66 -36.62
N THR A 275 15.12 14.91 -36.54
CA THR A 275 14.43 16.08 -37.04
C THR A 275 15.21 16.63 -38.23
N TYR A 276 14.65 16.56 -39.42
CA TYR A 276 15.23 17.11 -40.62
C TYR A 276 14.61 18.47 -40.97
N LYS A 277 15.45 19.51 -41.03
CA LYS A 277 15.04 20.90 -41.21
C LYS A 277 15.03 21.22 -42.73
N LEU A 278 13.84 21.22 -43.35
CA LEU A 278 13.67 21.51 -44.78
C LEU A 278 13.97 23.00 -45.06
N ASN A 279 13.48 23.88 -44.23
CA ASN A 279 13.72 25.32 -44.26
C ASN A 279 13.39 25.95 -42.91
N GLY A 280 13.49 27.28 -42.76
CA GLY A 280 13.23 27.97 -41.51
C GLY A 280 11.78 27.85 -40.95
N ARG A 281 10.85 27.23 -41.68
CA ARG A 281 9.45 27.08 -41.26
C ARG A 281 8.95 25.64 -41.29
N ASN A 282 9.65 24.73 -41.97
CA ASN A 282 9.21 23.34 -42.16
C ASN A 282 10.30 22.37 -41.76
N TYR A 283 9.92 21.33 -41.04
CA TYR A 283 10.79 20.22 -40.64
C TYR A 283 10.01 18.90 -40.68
N LEU A 284 10.72 17.80 -40.81
CA LEU A 284 10.23 16.43 -40.67
C LEU A 284 10.81 15.84 -39.40
N ASP A 285 9.95 15.20 -38.59
CA ASP A 285 10.32 14.59 -37.35
C ASP A 285 9.97 13.10 -37.34
N PHE A 286 10.95 12.27 -36.97
CA PHE A 286 10.82 10.81 -36.90
C PHE A 286 11.32 10.35 -35.53
N ASN A 287 10.53 9.53 -34.85
CA ASN A 287 10.89 8.96 -33.53
C ASN A 287 10.62 7.46 -33.51
N GLY A 288 11.49 6.71 -32.91
CA GLY A 288 11.35 5.28 -32.71
C GLY A 288 11.76 4.86 -31.30
N LEU A 289 11.08 3.85 -30.78
CA LEU A 289 11.36 3.22 -29.48
C LEU A 289 11.28 1.70 -29.65
N TYR A 290 12.22 1.02 -29.05
CA TYR A 290 12.23 -0.43 -28.83
C TYR A 290 12.50 -0.70 -27.34
N GLN A 291 11.64 -1.56 -26.72
CA GLN A 291 11.75 -1.92 -25.30
C GLN A 291 11.35 -3.39 -25.09
#